data_54058c64ceee464731bcba70dfc1b8ba
#
_entry.id   54058c64ceee464731bcba70dfc1b8ba
#
_cell.length_a   1.000
_cell.length_b   1.000
_cell.length_c   1.000
_cell.angle_alpha   90.00
_cell.angle_beta   90.00
_cell.angle_gamma   90.00
#
_symmetry.space_group_name_H-M   'P 1'
#
loop_
_entity.id
_entity.type
_entity.pdbx_description
1 polymer ?
#
loop_
_entity_poly.entity_id
_entity_poly.type
_entity_poly.pdbx_seq_one_letter_code
_entity_poly.pdbx_strand_id
1 'polypeptide(L)'
;MRSLFYAAVAAATVLAPMTASAQQHERREDRRELHEDQRDAHRDGVVTNREHREIQRDRAELRYDRHRPDSWHGRNEWRGYNGVRQGYWYAPGYGYQRVNPRYRAYWRKGGYVPSAYRGYYVQDFGYYGLRPPPRGYRWVYADNNFVLMALTTGLIAQVVANGY
;
A
#
# COMPACT_ATOMS: atom_id res chain seq x y z
N MET A 1 43.49 29.59 31.93
CA MET A 1 43.02 28.46 31.09
C MET A 1 41.55 28.28 31.38
N ARG A 2 40.70 28.75 30.48
CA ARG A 2 39.24 28.70 30.65
C ARG A 2 38.71 27.72 29.56
N SER A 3 38.25 26.55 30.01
CA SER A 3 37.63 25.52 29.16
C SER A 3 36.15 25.88 28.91
N LEU A 4 35.78 26.17 27.69
CA LEU A 4 34.40 26.35 27.26
C LEU A 4 33.83 24.98 26.86
N PHE A 5 32.89 24.46 27.63
CA PHE A 5 32.08 23.31 27.29
C PHE A 5 30.94 23.77 26.36
N TYR A 6 30.96 23.35 25.10
CA TYR A 6 29.80 23.46 24.23
C TYR A 6 28.85 22.30 24.52
N ALA A 7 27.71 22.60 25.09
CA ALA A 7 26.61 21.65 25.20
C ALA A 7 25.83 21.63 23.87
N ALA A 8 25.98 20.56 23.09
CA ALA A 8 25.16 20.32 21.94
C ALA A 8 23.76 19.84 22.38
N VAL A 9 22.75 20.69 22.25
CA VAL A 9 21.35 20.32 22.44
C VAL A 9 20.89 19.61 21.16
N ALA A 10 20.80 18.30 21.20
CA ALA A 10 20.16 17.51 20.14
C ALA A 10 18.64 17.66 20.30
N ALA A 11 18.01 18.43 19.42
CA ALA A 11 16.57 18.49 19.29
C ALA A 11 16.09 17.19 18.61
N ALA A 12 15.64 16.24 19.42
CA ALA A 12 14.93 15.07 18.92
C ALA A 12 13.53 15.50 18.44
N THR A 13 13.34 15.68 17.15
CA THR A 13 12.02 15.79 16.53
C THR A 13 11.32 14.44 16.63
N VAL A 14 10.46 14.31 17.62
CA VAL A 14 9.53 13.18 17.76
C VAL A 14 8.48 13.34 16.65
N LEU A 15 8.65 12.68 15.52
CA LEU A 15 7.58 12.46 14.56
C LEU A 15 6.58 11.50 15.21
N ALA A 16 5.52 12.06 15.81
CA ALA A 16 4.41 11.25 16.29
C ALA A 16 3.77 10.51 15.12
N PRO A 17 3.55 9.20 15.20
CA PRO A 17 2.82 8.48 14.17
C PRO A 17 1.39 9.02 14.13
N MET A 18 0.94 9.50 12.96
CA MET A 18 -0.48 9.81 12.75
C MET A 18 -1.28 8.56 13.09
N THR A 19 -2.17 8.68 14.07
CA THR A 19 -2.95 7.55 14.54
C THR A 19 -3.94 7.12 13.45
N ALA A 20 -4.22 5.83 13.35
CA ALA A 20 -5.19 5.27 12.39
C ALA A 20 -6.57 5.95 12.46
N SER A 21 -6.91 6.53 13.61
CA SER A 21 -8.13 7.32 13.82
C SER A 21 -8.13 8.64 13.05
N ALA A 22 -7.00 9.34 12.95
CA ALA A 22 -6.89 10.60 12.20
C ALA A 22 -7.11 10.34 10.69
N GLN A 23 -6.51 9.28 10.15
CA GLN A 23 -6.70 8.90 8.75
C GLN A 23 -8.13 8.44 8.43
N GLN A 24 -8.81 7.80 9.38
CA GLN A 24 -10.23 7.44 9.20
C GLN A 24 -11.14 8.67 9.22
N HIS A 25 -10.79 9.70 9.98
CA HIS A 25 -11.52 10.95 10.05
C HIS A 25 -11.38 11.70 8.71
N GLU A 26 -10.18 11.89 8.24
CA GLU A 26 -9.84 12.51 6.95
C GLU A 26 -10.61 11.86 5.79
N ARG A 27 -10.61 10.53 5.68
CA ARG A 27 -11.38 9.82 4.65
C ARG A 27 -12.90 9.97 4.74
N ARG A 28 -13.43 10.19 5.95
CA ARG A 28 -14.88 10.45 6.13
C ARG A 28 -15.22 11.85 5.66
N GLU A 29 -14.32 12.80 5.90
CA GLU A 29 -14.47 14.18 5.43
C GLU A 29 -14.39 14.25 3.91
N ASP A 30 -13.37 13.66 3.29
CA ASP A 30 -13.21 13.59 1.82
C ASP A 30 -14.43 12.97 1.12
N ARG A 31 -15.02 11.91 1.72
CA ARG A 31 -16.26 11.33 1.19
C ARG A 31 -17.46 12.24 1.32
N ARG A 32 -17.52 12.99 2.42
CA ARG A 32 -18.61 13.92 2.65
C ARG A 32 -18.53 15.07 1.65
N GLU A 33 -17.35 15.65 1.46
CA GLU A 33 -17.09 16.70 0.49
C GLU A 33 -17.46 16.25 -0.93
N LEU A 34 -16.98 15.07 -1.35
CA LEU A 34 -17.35 14.51 -2.66
C LEU A 34 -18.88 14.37 -2.83
N HIS A 35 -19.58 13.94 -1.78
CA HIS A 35 -21.05 13.81 -1.84
C HIS A 35 -21.77 15.17 -1.85
N GLU A 36 -21.20 16.18 -1.20
CA GLU A 36 -21.72 17.53 -1.21
C GLU A 36 -21.51 18.16 -2.59
N ASP A 37 -20.33 18.09 -3.16
CA ASP A 37 -20.00 18.57 -4.49
C ASP A 37 -20.86 17.91 -5.59
N GLN A 38 -21.10 16.60 -5.47
CA GLN A 38 -22.00 15.89 -6.39
C GLN A 38 -23.46 16.35 -6.25
N ARG A 39 -23.93 16.64 -5.03
CA ARG A 39 -25.28 17.15 -4.82
C ARG A 39 -25.43 18.56 -5.37
N ASP A 40 -24.46 19.41 -5.14
CA ASP A 40 -24.51 20.79 -5.60
C ASP A 40 -24.42 20.87 -7.14
N ALA A 41 -23.57 20.05 -7.76
CA ALA A 41 -23.49 19.90 -9.22
C ALA A 41 -24.80 19.37 -9.86
N HIS A 42 -25.63 18.62 -9.10
CA HIS A 42 -26.92 18.13 -9.60
C HIS A 42 -28.09 19.05 -9.28
N ARG A 43 -27.91 19.98 -8.36
CA ARG A 43 -28.99 20.89 -7.91
C ARG A 43 -29.42 21.87 -8.99
N ASP A 44 -28.50 22.34 -9.79
CA ASP A 44 -28.73 23.30 -10.86
C ASP A 44 -28.92 22.65 -12.22
N GLY A 45 -28.82 21.32 -12.31
CA GLY A 45 -28.95 20.54 -13.55
C GLY A 45 -27.88 20.77 -14.58
N VAL A 46 -26.84 21.57 -14.26
CA VAL A 46 -25.73 21.90 -15.15
C VAL A 46 -24.41 21.73 -14.39
N VAL A 47 -23.67 20.66 -14.69
CA VAL A 47 -22.31 20.48 -14.15
C VAL A 47 -21.34 21.39 -14.89
N THR A 48 -20.82 22.38 -14.20
CA THR A 48 -19.82 23.27 -14.79
C THR A 48 -18.48 22.55 -14.99
N ASN A 49 -17.64 23.05 -15.90
CA ASN A 49 -16.29 22.51 -16.12
C ASN A 49 -15.40 22.60 -14.87
N ARG A 50 -15.71 23.47 -13.94
CA ARG A 50 -15.00 23.63 -12.66
C ARG A 50 -15.39 22.50 -11.70
N GLU A 51 -16.68 22.30 -11.47
CA GLU A 51 -17.23 21.23 -10.62
C GLU A 51 -16.81 19.85 -11.15
N HIS A 52 -16.86 19.67 -12.48
CA HIS A 52 -16.37 18.42 -13.07
C HIS A 52 -14.90 18.16 -12.75
N ARG A 53 -14.04 19.18 -12.78
CA ARG A 53 -12.60 19.01 -12.43
C ARG A 53 -12.40 18.77 -10.94
N GLU A 54 -13.18 19.38 -10.07
CA GLU A 54 -13.17 19.15 -8.63
C GLU A 54 -13.59 17.71 -8.33
N ILE A 55 -14.74 17.25 -8.80
CA ILE A 55 -15.19 15.87 -8.66
C ILE A 55 -14.15 14.85 -9.18
N GLN A 56 -13.46 15.12 -10.28
CA GLN A 56 -12.41 14.23 -10.79
C GLN A 56 -11.17 14.22 -9.89
N ARG A 57 -10.81 15.36 -9.29
CA ARG A 57 -9.69 15.47 -8.35
C ARG A 57 -9.98 14.67 -7.09
N ASP A 58 -11.15 14.85 -6.48
CA ASP A 58 -11.56 14.17 -5.25
C ASP A 58 -11.67 12.65 -5.43
N ARG A 59 -12.19 12.23 -6.60
CA ARG A 59 -12.18 10.80 -6.98
C ARG A 59 -10.77 10.25 -7.16
N ALA A 60 -9.83 11.07 -7.64
CA ALA A 60 -8.43 10.66 -7.78
C ALA A 60 -7.76 10.57 -6.42
N GLU A 61 -8.04 11.49 -5.50
CA GLU A 61 -7.55 11.51 -4.13
C GLU A 61 -8.06 10.31 -3.33
N LEU A 62 -9.37 10.06 -3.34
CA LEU A 62 -9.95 8.88 -2.71
C LEU A 62 -9.40 7.56 -3.28
N ARG A 63 -9.05 7.52 -4.56
CA ARG A 63 -8.36 6.36 -5.16
C ARG A 63 -6.94 6.23 -4.66
N TYR A 64 -6.21 7.35 -4.58
CA TYR A 64 -4.84 7.38 -4.07
C TYR A 64 -4.79 6.92 -2.62
N ASP A 65 -5.66 7.43 -1.76
CA ASP A 65 -5.76 7.04 -0.35
C ASP A 65 -6.16 5.58 -0.13
N ARG A 66 -7.00 5.05 -1.01
CA ARG A 66 -7.35 3.63 -0.98
C ARG A 66 -6.15 2.72 -1.24
N HIS A 67 -5.16 3.19 -1.98
CA HIS A 67 -3.98 2.44 -2.36
C HIS A 67 -2.75 2.78 -1.51
N ARG A 68 -2.89 3.67 -0.51
CA ARG A 68 -1.81 3.94 0.45
C ARG A 68 -1.51 2.69 1.28
N PRO A 69 -0.22 2.35 1.48
CA PRO A 69 0.18 1.20 2.31
C PRO A 69 -0.45 1.20 3.68
N ASP A 70 -0.53 2.36 4.34
CA ASP A 70 -1.11 2.52 5.68
C ASP A 70 -2.60 2.19 5.74
N SER A 71 -3.32 2.30 4.61
CA SER A 71 -4.75 1.97 4.55
C SER A 71 -4.99 0.46 4.66
N TRP A 72 -4.00 -0.35 4.33
CA TRP A 72 -4.14 -1.81 4.30
C TRP A 72 -4.11 -2.43 5.69
N HIS A 73 -3.44 -1.79 6.65
CA HIS A 73 -3.22 -2.32 7.99
C HIS A 73 -4.50 -2.50 8.82
N GLY A 74 -5.58 -1.82 8.46
CA GLY A 74 -6.90 -1.97 9.11
C GLY A 74 -7.65 -3.27 8.76
N ARG A 75 -7.15 -4.07 7.82
CA ARG A 75 -7.79 -5.32 7.40
C ARG A 75 -7.39 -6.51 8.27
N ASN A 76 -8.28 -7.52 8.32
CA ASN A 76 -8.03 -8.74 9.09
C ASN A 76 -6.74 -9.46 8.71
N GLU A 77 -6.37 -9.46 7.44
CA GLU A 77 -5.14 -10.07 6.94
C GLU A 77 -3.86 -9.37 7.41
N TRP A 78 -3.98 -8.10 7.86
CA TRP A 78 -2.90 -7.29 8.43
C TRP A 78 -2.86 -7.30 9.96
N ARG A 79 -3.79 -7.98 10.63
CA ARG A 79 -3.94 -7.97 12.10
C ARG A 79 -2.64 -8.32 12.86
N GLY A 80 -1.78 -9.14 12.27
CA GLY A 80 -0.48 -9.52 12.87
C GLY A 80 0.68 -8.60 12.51
N TYR A 81 0.44 -7.54 11.75
CA TYR A 81 1.49 -6.59 11.36
C TYR A 81 1.77 -5.59 12.48
N ASN A 82 2.99 -5.59 12.99
CA ASN A 82 3.46 -4.72 14.07
C ASN A 82 4.64 -3.84 13.61
N GLY A 83 4.62 -3.40 12.34
CA GLY A 83 5.66 -2.57 11.77
C GLY A 83 6.78 -3.34 11.07
N VAL A 84 7.73 -2.59 10.52
CA VAL A 84 8.88 -3.15 9.80
C VAL A 84 9.80 -3.89 10.77
N ARG A 85 10.21 -5.11 10.40
CA ARG A 85 11.17 -5.93 11.15
C ARG A 85 12.38 -6.22 10.29
N GLN A 86 13.57 -5.92 10.81
CA GLN A 86 14.81 -6.19 10.09
C GLN A 86 14.97 -7.68 9.77
N GLY A 87 15.24 -8.01 8.51
CA GLY A 87 15.39 -9.39 8.05
C GLY A 87 14.08 -10.16 7.86
N TYR A 88 12.94 -9.48 7.98
CA TYR A 88 11.61 -10.05 7.75
C TYR A 88 10.81 -9.20 6.78
N TRP A 89 9.89 -9.83 6.10
CA TRP A 89 8.82 -9.21 5.34
C TRP A 89 7.47 -9.74 5.84
N TYR A 90 6.41 -9.00 5.63
CA TYR A 90 5.09 -9.40 6.08
C TYR A 90 4.25 -9.89 4.89
N ALA A 91 3.72 -11.10 4.99
CA ALA A 91 2.74 -11.64 4.05
C ALA A 91 1.35 -11.52 4.67
N PRO A 92 0.47 -10.64 4.21
CA PRO A 92 -0.88 -10.50 4.73
C PRO A 92 -1.64 -11.84 4.76
N GLY A 93 -2.22 -12.17 5.91
CA GLY A 93 -2.85 -13.48 6.14
C GLY A 93 -1.91 -14.63 6.50
N TYR A 94 -0.60 -14.46 6.32
CA TYR A 94 0.41 -15.50 6.59
C TYR A 94 1.44 -15.08 7.66
N GLY A 95 1.48 -13.78 8.02
CA GLY A 95 2.38 -13.25 9.04
C GLY A 95 3.78 -12.93 8.53
N TYR A 96 4.71 -12.70 9.49
CA TYR A 96 6.11 -12.40 9.20
C TYR A 96 6.87 -13.59 8.66
N GLN A 97 7.58 -13.37 7.55
CA GLN A 97 8.43 -14.34 6.88
C GLN A 97 9.87 -13.83 6.84
N ARG A 98 10.84 -14.73 6.94
CA ARG A 98 12.24 -14.35 6.80
C ARG A 98 12.57 -13.97 5.36
N VAL A 99 13.24 -12.83 5.18
CA VAL A 99 13.86 -12.49 3.90
C VAL A 99 15.00 -13.47 3.61
N ASN A 100 14.98 -14.05 2.42
CA ASN A 100 16.12 -14.84 1.95
C ASN A 100 16.92 -14.01 0.92
N PRO A 101 18.12 -13.53 1.28
CA PRO A 101 18.92 -12.66 0.41
C PRO A 101 19.23 -13.26 -0.97
N ARG A 102 19.25 -14.60 -1.06
CA ARG A 102 19.50 -15.32 -2.33
C ARG A 102 18.42 -15.04 -3.38
N TYR A 103 17.20 -14.71 -2.95
CA TYR A 103 16.07 -14.50 -3.87
C TYR A 103 15.88 -13.05 -4.29
N ARG A 104 16.64 -12.11 -3.74
CA ARG A 104 16.50 -10.68 -4.06
C ARG A 104 16.61 -10.38 -5.56
N ALA A 105 17.49 -11.09 -6.26
CA ALA A 105 17.67 -10.94 -7.71
C ALA A 105 16.57 -11.60 -8.57
N TYR A 106 15.69 -12.40 -7.96
CA TYR A 106 14.63 -13.12 -8.68
C TYR A 106 13.42 -12.24 -8.96
N TRP A 107 13.18 -11.20 -8.13
CA TRP A 107 11.99 -10.35 -8.20
C TRP A 107 12.02 -9.40 -9.40
N ARG A 108 11.99 -9.98 -10.60
CA ARG A 108 11.97 -9.26 -11.89
C ARG A 108 11.18 -10.04 -12.92
N LYS A 109 10.62 -9.36 -13.91
CA LYS A 109 9.97 -10.00 -15.04
C LYS A 109 10.93 -10.99 -15.72
N GLY A 110 10.46 -12.19 -16.02
CA GLY A 110 11.26 -13.29 -16.57
C GLY A 110 12.03 -14.10 -15.53
N GLY A 111 12.04 -13.69 -14.25
CA GLY A 111 12.51 -14.53 -13.15
C GLY A 111 11.52 -15.62 -12.78
N TYR A 112 11.85 -16.43 -11.77
CA TYR A 112 10.99 -17.49 -11.26
C TYR A 112 10.70 -17.28 -9.77
N VAL A 113 9.45 -17.47 -9.36
CA VAL A 113 9.07 -17.49 -7.96
C VAL A 113 9.57 -18.80 -7.33
N PRO A 114 10.46 -18.74 -6.32
CA PRO A 114 10.90 -19.92 -5.59
C PRO A 114 9.70 -20.67 -4.97
N SER A 115 9.78 -21.99 -4.86
CA SER A 115 8.68 -22.83 -4.35
C SER A 115 8.18 -22.38 -2.97
N ALA A 116 9.08 -21.92 -2.10
CA ALA A 116 8.77 -21.42 -0.77
C ALA A 116 7.84 -20.18 -0.75
N TYR A 117 7.78 -19.41 -1.85
CA TYR A 117 6.94 -18.21 -1.95
C TYR A 117 5.63 -18.44 -2.70
N ARG A 118 5.51 -19.55 -3.43
CA ARG A 118 4.34 -19.82 -4.29
C ARG A 118 3.02 -19.98 -3.56
N GLY A 119 3.06 -20.24 -2.25
CA GLY A 119 1.88 -20.42 -1.40
C GLY A 119 1.31 -19.10 -0.85
N TYR A 120 2.01 -17.98 -0.91
CA TYR A 120 1.56 -16.71 -0.32
C TYR A 120 0.64 -15.95 -1.29
N TYR A 121 -0.55 -16.45 -1.52
CA TYR A 121 -1.49 -15.89 -2.50
C TYR A 121 -2.10 -14.58 -2.03
N VAL A 122 -2.18 -13.62 -2.96
CA VAL A 122 -2.96 -12.38 -2.78
C VAL A 122 -4.42 -12.69 -3.14
N GLN A 123 -5.28 -12.72 -2.14
CA GLN A 123 -6.70 -13.05 -2.35
C GLN A 123 -7.49 -11.85 -2.85
N ASP A 124 -7.32 -10.70 -2.24
CA ASP A 124 -8.01 -9.46 -2.61
C ASP A 124 -7.08 -8.49 -3.35
N PHE A 125 -6.69 -8.90 -4.56
CA PHE A 125 -5.80 -8.11 -5.41
C PHE A 125 -6.38 -6.74 -5.77
N GLY A 126 -7.70 -6.62 -5.91
CA GLY A 126 -8.37 -5.36 -6.22
C GLY A 126 -8.19 -4.31 -5.11
N TYR A 127 -8.12 -4.75 -3.87
CA TYR A 127 -7.87 -3.86 -2.73
C TYR A 127 -6.48 -3.20 -2.77
N TYR A 128 -5.50 -3.90 -3.30
CA TYR A 128 -4.13 -3.39 -3.49
C TYR A 128 -3.94 -2.67 -4.83
N GLY A 129 -5.03 -2.38 -5.56
CA GLY A 129 -4.96 -1.72 -6.87
C GLY A 129 -4.37 -2.59 -7.98
N LEU A 130 -4.23 -3.89 -7.73
CA LEU A 130 -3.71 -4.83 -8.70
C LEU A 130 -4.81 -5.22 -9.70
N ARG A 131 -4.42 -5.42 -10.94
CA ARG A 131 -5.35 -5.92 -11.97
C ARG A 131 -5.74 -7.37 -11.69
N PRO A 132 -6.95 -7.80 -12.09
CA PRO A 132 -7.29 -9.21 -12.07
C PRO A 132 -6.22 -10.05 -12.79
N PRO A 133 -5.75 -11.14 -12.18
CA PRO A 133 -4.75 -11.99 -12.83
C PRO A 133 -5.37 -12.67 -14.05
N PRO A 134 -4.66 -12.74 -15.19
CA PRO A 134 -5.09 -13.52 -16.36
C PRO A 134 -5.26 -15.02 -16.03
N ARG A 135 -5.97 -15.74 -16.88
CA ARG A 135 -6.06 -17.22 -16.75
C ARG A 135 -4.66 -17.84 -16.72
N GLY A 136 -4.45 -18.77 -15.79
CA GLY A 136 -3.15 -19.42 -15.58
C GLY A 136 -2.13 -18.62 -14.78
N TYR A 137 -2.49 -17.43 -14.29
CA TYR A 137 -1.64 -16.61 -13.43
C TYR A 137 -2.28 -16.35 -12.09
N ARG A 138 -1.46 -16.00 -11.10
CA ARG A 138 -1.89 -15.57 -9.77
C ARG A 138 -0.94 -14.55 -9.17
N TRP A 139 -1.47 -13.62 -8.39
CA TRP A 139 -0.68 -12.74 -7.56
C TRP A 139 -0.22 -13.45 -6.30
N VAL A 140 1.05 -13.28 -5.95
CA VAL A 140 1.65 -13.77 -4.71
C VAL A 140 2.41 -12.65 -4.01
N TYR A 141 2.49 -12.73 -2.69
CA TYR A 141 3.37 -11.87 -1.90
C TYR A 141 4.80 -12.43 -1.92
N ALA A 142 5.78 -11.56 -2.11
CA ALA A 142 7.20 -11.97 -2.10
C ALA A 142 8.10 -10.80 -1.72
N ASP A 143 8.76 -10.89 -0.56
CA ASP A 143 9.72 -9.89 -0.05
C ASP A 143 9.22 -8.43 -0.21
N ASN A 144 8.04 -8.12 0.33
CA ASN A 144 7.34 -6.83 0.21
C ASN A 144 6.98 -6.43 -1.24
N ASN A 145 6.84 -7.38 -2.15
CA ASN A 145 6.37 -7.14 -3.50
C ASN A 145 5.10 -7.96 -3.80
N PHE A 146 4.30 -7.47 -4.73
CA PHE A 146 3.28 -8.27 -5.40
C PHE A 146 3.87 -8.82 -6.70
N VAL A 147 3.83 -10.11 -6.87
CA VAL A 147 4.41 -10.80 -8.02
C VAL A 147 3.32 -11.55 -8.77
N LEU A 148 3.11 -11.23 -10.05
CA LEU A 148 2.24 -11.99 -10.94
C LEU A 148 2.98 -13.20 -11.47
N MET A 149 2.57 -14.38 -11.06
CA MET A 149 3.23 -15.64 -11.33
C MET A 149 2.38 -16.54 -12.22
N ALA A 150 2.99 -17.18 -13.20
CA ALA A 150 2.38 -18.28 -13.95
C ALA A 150 2.28 -19.54 -13.06
N LEU A 151 1.08 -20.11 -12.96
CA LEU A 151 0.80 -21.21 -12.02
C LEU A 151 1.58 -22.48 -12.32
N THR A 152 1.77 -22.81 -13.60
CA THR A 152 2.43 -24.04 -14.03
C THR A 152 3.95 -23.99 -13.86
N THR A 153 4.56 -22.86 -14.22
CA THR A 153 6.02 -22.74 -14.28
C THR A 153 6.61 -21.97 -13.11
N GLY A 154 5.83 -21.08 -12.50
CA GLY A 154 6.34 -20.11 -11.53
C GLY A 154 7.02 -18.90 -12.17
N LEU A 155 6.94 -18.74 -13.51
CA LEU A 155 7.54 -17.63 -14.22
C LEU A 155 6.88 -16.30 -13.80
N ILE A 156 7.70 -15.28 -13.57
CA ILE A 156 7.25 -13.95 -13.18
C ILE A 156 6.89 -13.14 -14.43
N ALA A 157 5.61 -12.80 -14.56
CA ALA A 157 5.12 -11.93 -15.62
C ALA A 157 5.19 -10.44 -15.27
N GLN A 158 5.01 -10.11 -14.00
CA GLN A 158 5.04 -8.74 -13.49
C GLN A 158 5.45 -8.71 -12.01
N VAL A 159 6.13 -7.63 -11.62
CA VAL A 159 6.41 -7.28 -10.22
C VAL A 159 5.87 -5.87 -9.98
N VAL A 160 5.18 -5.70 -8.88
CA VAL A 160 4.74 -4.40 -8.36
C VAL A 160 5.38 -4.26 -6.98
N ALA A 161 6.26 -3.27 -6.84
CA ALA A 161 6.89 -3.00 -5.57
C ALA A 161 5.82 -2.53 -4.56
N ASN A 162 5.84 -3.12 -3.40
CA ASN A 162 4.94 -2.79 -2.32
C ASN A 162 5.76 -2.07 -1.25
N GLY A 163 5.52 -0.77 -1.10
CA GLY A 163 6.35 0.13 -0.27
C GLY A 163 5.96 0.18 1.20
N TYR A 164 5.44 -0.92 1.78
CA TYR A 164 5.15 -0.98 3.21
C TYR A 164 6.31 -1.51 4.01
#